data_81c3600ea76b29935e8a3c07a2cea402
#
_entry.id   81c3600ea76b29935e8a3c07a2cea402
#
_cell.length_a   1.000
_cell.length_b   1.000
_cell.length_c   1.000
_cell.angle_alpha   90.00
_cell.angle_beta   90.00
_cell.angle_gamma   90.00
#
_symmetry.space_group_name_H-M   'P 1'
#
loop_
_entity.id
_entity.type
_entity.pdbx_description
1 polymer ?
#
loop_
_entity_poly.entity_id
_entity_poly.type
_entity_poly.pdbx_seq_one_letter_code
_entity_poly.pdbx_strand_id
1 'polypeptide(L)'
;MKKLLSGNEALARGAWEAGVKFAAGYPGTPSTEILESLARYPEVDAQWSANEKVAFDEGMGAAIGGLRVLVTMKHVGLNVAADSFMVFPYAGTNGGFVVISADDPGMHSSQNEQDNRYLALVAKVPLIEPADAQECLDFIKFAFDLSEQFGTPVMLRTTTRSAHTKGLVTLGERREVPRRDFTPDIKRYSVPIYRHLLRPKVEARLRQLAEYAETCPLNVEESPLPPPLPPPSRGARPCAPTASPLPGGEEAKGVRAIGVIASGIAYLHAREVWPEADCFKLGLVYPLPARRLLDFCERHKTVYVVEEGEAFIESQLRALGVRNLVGKDLFGVIGEYSPQRLAAAAHGDTFPSPFADEVPILPRPPMFCVGCGHRTVFDVLRQLKVLVAGDIGCYTMGALPPYEASHTTFCMGASIGNAFGFLRAGHERTVAVIGDSTFVHAGIPSLVDTVYNGGKTTVIILDNGTTGMTGQQPHPAAGQTLKGAPAPKLDLEALCRAVGV
;
A
#
# COMPACT_ATOMS: atom_id res chain seq x y z
N MET A 1 24.18 14.69 4.19
CA MET A 1 23.83 14.52 5.63
C MET A 1 23.07 13.20 5.76
N LYS A 2 23.36 12.38 6.83
CA LYS A 2 22.60 11.14 7.09
C LYS A 2 21.60 11.36 8.22
N LYS A 3 20.42 10.76 8.12
CA LYS A 3 19.34 10.82 9.13
C LYS A 3 18.70 9.45 9.27
N LEU A 4 18.29 9.10 10.50
CA LEU A 4 17.50 7.90 10.75
C LEU A 4 16.03 8.21 10.41
N LEU A 5 15.49 7.54 9.41
CA LEU A 5 14.12 7.72 8.92
C LEU A 5 13.41 6.37 8.81
N SER A 6 12.08 6.36 9.01
CA SER A 6 11.25 5.25 8.57
C SER A 6 11.09 5.27 7.03
N GLY A 7 10.61 4.17 6.45
CA GLY A 7 10.29 4.15 5.01
C GLY A 7 9.31 5.25 4.62
N ASN A 8 8.24 5.47 5.42
CA ASN A 8 7.28 6.54 5.19
C ASN A 8 7.91 7.94 5.24
N GLU A 9 8.76 8.21 6.25
CA GLU A 9 9.49 9.49 6.35
C GLU A 9 10.48 9.66 5.19
N ALA A 10 11.10 8.58 4.74
CA ALA A 10 12.03 8.58 3.61
C ALA A 10 11.31 8.82 2.28
N LEU A 11 10.13 8.23 2.05
CA LEU A 11 9.27 8.52 0.90
C LEU A 11 8.85 9.99 0.86
N ALA A 12 8.38 10.54 1.99
CA ALA A 12 8.03 11.96 2.09
C ALA A 12 9.22 12.86 1.78
N ARG A 13 10.39 12.54 2.33
CA ARG A 13 11.63 13.27 2.07
C ARG A 13 12.06 13.19 0.61
N GLY A 14 12.04 12.00 0.01
CA GLY A 14 12.37 11.80 -1.40
C GLY A 14 11.40 12.52 -2.34
N ALA A 15 10.11 12.54 -2.05
CA ALA A 15 9.10 13.29 -2.79
C ALA A 15 9.37 14.80 -2.72
N TRP A 16 9.72 15.32 -1.55
CA TRP A 16 10.14 16.72 -1.41
C TRP A 16 11.41 17.01 -2.20
N GLU A 17 12.45 16.16 -2.11
CA GLU A 17 13.67 16.28 -2.91
C GLU A 17 13.39 16.24 -4.42
N ALA A 18 12.42 15.42 -4.84
CA ALA A 18 11.99 15.33 -6.24
C ALA A 18 11.22 16.57 -6.73
N GLY A 19 10.94 17.55 -5.89
CA GLY A 19 10.24 18.77 -6.29
C GLY A 19 8.72 18.65 -6.37
N VAL A 20 8.10 17.71 -5.62
CA VAL A 20 6.63 17.60 -5.51
C VAL A 20 6.04 18.94 -5.05
N LYS A 21 4.95 19.36 -5.69
CA LYS A 21 4.22 20.60 -5.39
C LYS A 21 2.85 20.34 -4.80
N PHE A 22 2.20 19.23 -5.15
CA PHE A 22 0.89 18.85 -4.63
C PHE A 22 0.90 17.42 -4.14
N ALA A 23 0.26 17.18 -3.00
CA ALA A 23 0.09 15.84 -2.46
C ALA A 23 -1.28 15.68 -1.78
N ALA A 24 -1.94 14.56 -2.04
CA ALA A 24 -3.25 14.25 -1.49
C ALA A 24 -3.34 12.78 -1.06
N GLY A 25 -4.25 12.48 -0.14
CA GLY A 25 -4.50 11.13 0.34
C GLY A 25 -5.69 11.05 1.27
N TYR A 26 -5.98 9.86 1.74
CA TYR A 26 -6.88 9.60 2.85
C TYR A 26 -6.14 8.78 3.92
N PRO A 27 -6.35 9.07 5.22
CA PRO A 27 -5.62 8.37 6.28
C PRO A 27 -5.86 6.86 6.28
N GLY A 28 -4.79 6.07 6.23
CA GLY A 28 -4.86 4.61 6.21
C GLY A 28 -3.50 3.99 6.53
N THR A 29 -3.37 3.30 7.67
CA THR A 29 -2.15 2.58 8.05
C THR A 29 -1.92 1.41 7.08
N PRO A 30 -0.71 1.27 6.45
CA PRO A 30 0.56 1.87 6.88
C PRO A 30 1.03 3.11 6.08
N SER A 31 0.19 3.85 5.37
CA SER A 31 0.59 4.99 4.51
C SER A 31 0.44 6.37 5.13
N THR A 32 -0.28 6.50 6.25
CA THR A 32 -0.69 7.78 6.84
C THR A 32 0.48 8.76 7.06
N GLU A 33 1.58 8.27 7.62
CA GLU A 33 2.73 9.10 8.02
C GLU A 33 3.49 9.70 6.83
N ILE A 34 3.28 9.20 5.60
CA ILE A 34 3.90 9.77 4.40
C ILE A 34 3.39 11.20 4.21
N LEU A 35 2.08 11.38 4.19
CA LEU A 35 1.47 12.68 3.95
C LEU A 35 1.66 13.63 5.14
N GLU A 36 1.56 13.11 6.38
CA GLU A 36 1.86 13.87 7.60
C GLU A 36 3.31 14.39 7.63
N SER A 37 4.27 13.58 7.20
CA SER A 37 5.67 13.97 7.09
C SER A 37 5.88 14.98 5.97
N LEU A 38 5.21 14.80 4.83
CA LEU A 38 5.32 15.70 3.68
C LEU A 38 4.68 17.07 3.95
N ALA A 39 3.61 17.11 4.75
CA ALA A 39 2.92 18.36 5.13
C ALA A 39 3.79 19.32 5.94
N ARG A 40 4.90 18.83 6.53
CA ARG A 40 5.88 19.67 7.26
C ARG A 40 6.72 20.55 6.33
N TYR A 41 6.72 20.29 5.03
CA TYR A 41 7.44 21.07 4.04
C TYR A 41 6.52 22.16 3.48
N PRO A 42 6.85 23.45 3.67
CA PRO A 42 6.00 24.56 3.23
C PRO A 42 5.85 24.66 1.72
N GLU A 43 6.82 24.11 0.96
CA GLU A 43 6.82 24.15 -0.51
C GLU A 43 5.85 23.16 -1.16
N VAL A 44 5.26 22.28 -0.36
CA VAL A 44 4.30 21.27 -0.82
C VAL A 44 2.91 21.62 -0.33
N ASP A 45 1.97 21.73 -1.24
CA ASP A 45 0.55 21.79 -0.91
C ASP A 45 0.08 20.35 -0.62
N ALA A 46 -0.04 20.01 0.67
CA ALA A 46 -0.41 18.67 1.13
C ALA A 46 -1.74 18.72 1.88
N GLN A 47 -2.66 17.81 1.52
CA GLN A 47 -4.01 17.79 2.10
C GLN A 47 -4.57 16.38 2.29
N TRP A 48 -5.46 16.23 3.27
CA TRP A 48 -6.38 15.11 3.35
C TRP A 48 -7.59 15.39 2.48
N SER A 49 -7.95 14.44 1.62
CA SER A 49 -9.16 14.50 0.81
C SER A 49 -10.29 13.73 1.49
N ALA A 50 -11.53 13.90 1.03
CA ALA A 50 -12.71 13.25 1.60
C ALA A 50 -12.64 11.71 1.49
N ASN A 51 -12.04 11.20 0.41
CA ASN A 51 -11.69 9.80 0.21
C ASN A 51 -10.58 9.65 -0.82
N GLU A 52 -10.13 8.41 -1.05
CA GLU A 52 -9.01 8.12 -1.95
C GLU A 52 -9.31 8.40 -3.41
N LYS A 53 -10.58 8.24 -3.85
CA LYS A 53 -10.97 8.60 -5.20
C LYS A 53 -10.84 10.10 -5.43
N VAL A 54 -11.31 10.92 -4.50
CA VAL A 54 -11.18 12.38 -4.57
C VAL A 54 -9.71 12.78 -4.56
N ALA A 55 -8.88 12.19 -3.68
CA ALA A 55 -7.44 12.43 -3.65
C ALA A 55 -6.77 12.11 -4.99
N PHE A 56 -7.16 10.99 -5.61
CA PHE A 56 -6.63 10.60 -6.90
C PHE A 56 -7.07 11.55 -8.03
N ASP A 57 -8.34 11.95 -8.05
CA ASP A 57 -8.90 12.87 -9.06
C ASP A 57 -8.26 14.26 -8.97
N GLU A 58 -8.07 14.78 -7.76
CA GLU A 58 -7.36 16.05 -7.51
C GLU A 58 -5.90 15.96 -8.00
N GLY A 59 -5.23 14.88 -7.64
CA GLY A 59 -3.86 14.61 -8.09
C GLY A 59 -3.77 14.48 -9.61
N MET A 60 -4.71 13.78 -10.24
CA MET A 60 -4.79 13.65 -11.69
C MET A 60 -4.94 15.01 -12.38
N GLY A 61 -5.84 15.85 -11.88
CA GLY A 61 -6.02 17.21 -12.38
C GLY A 61 -4.74 18.06 -12.27
N ALA A 62 -4.08 18.02 -11.11
CA ALA A 62 -2.85 18.77 -10.87
C ALA A 62 -1.68 18.28 -11.75
N ALA A 63 -1.57 16.96 -11.98
CA ALA A 63 -0.54 16.39 -12.85
C ALA A 63 -0.79 16.68 -14.33
N ILE A 64 -2.04 16.65 -14.78
CA ILE A 64 -2.43 17.12 -16.13
C ILE A 64 -2.08 18.60 -16.27
N GLY A 65 -2.32 19.41 -15.22
CA GLY A 65 -1.93 20.82 -15.13
C GLY A 65 -0.42 21.07 -15.07
N GLY A 66 0.42 20.03 -15.06
CA GLY A 66 1.87 20.09 -15.21
C GLY A 66 2.68 20.07 -13.91
N LEU A 67 2.10 19.75 -12.77
CA LEU A 67 2.80 19.61 -11.49
C LEU A 67 3.35 18.19 -11.28
N ARG A 68 4.40 18.05 -10.45
CA ARG A 68 4.73 16.76 -9.81
C ARG A 68 3.80 16.54 -8.63
N VAL A 69 3.13 15.40 -8.62
CA VAL A 69 2.04 15.06 -7.71
C VAL A 69 2.28 13.72 -7.05
N LEU A 70 2.08 13.67 -5.73
CA LEU A 70 2.06 12.44 -4.94
C LEU A 70 0.65 12.17 -4.43
N VAL A 71 0.15 10.96 -4.67
CA VAL A 71 -1.07 10.46 -4.03
C VAL A 71 -0.72 9.26 -3.16
N THR A 72 -1.20 9.23 -1.91
CA THR A 72 -0.88 8.16 -0.97
C THR A 72 -2.12 7.50 -0.43
N MET A 73 -2.10 6.19 -0.37
CA MET A 73 -3.21 5.41 0.17
C MET A 73 -2.78 4.00 0.60
N LYS A 74 -3.56 3.42 1.47
CA LYS A 74 -3.53 2.02 1.82
C LYS A 74 -4.03 1.17 0.64
N HIS A 75 -3.72 -0.15 0.64
CA HIS A 75 -4.14 -1.04 -0.45
C HIS A 75 -5.66 -1.02 -0.70
N VAL A 76 -6.49 -1.04 0.36
CA VAL A 76 -7.96 -0.97 0.21
C VAL A 76 -8.44 0.40 -0.28
N GLY A 77 -7.66 1.46 -0.06
CA GLY A 77 -7.94 2.79 -0.61
C GLY A 77 -7.79 2.83 -2.13
N LEU A 78 -6.87 2.02 -2.69
CA LEU A 78 -6.75 1.89 -4.14
C LEU A 78 -8.00 1.24 -4.76
N ASN A 79 -8.73 0.40 -4.01
CA ASN A 79 -10.03 -0.10 -4.46
C ASN A 79 -11.06 1.04 -4.61
N VAL A 80 -11.04 2.02 -3.70
CA VAL A 80 -11.91 3.21 -3.78
C VAL A 80 -11.55 4.10 -4.95
N ALA A 81 -10.26 4.24 -5.25
CA ALA A 81 -9.73 5.03 -6.37
C ALA A 81 -9.63 4.25 -7.68
N ALA A 82 -10.05 2.98 -7.72
CA ALA A 82 -9.77 2.06 -8.83
C ALA A 82 -10.27 2.55 -10.18
N ASP A 83 -11.45 3.15 -10.26
CA ASP A 83 -11.98 3.68 -11.53
C ASP A 83 -11.04 4.73 -12.12
N SER A 84 -10.65 5.73 -11.34
CA SER A 84 -9.71 6.76 -11.75
C SER A 84 -8.32 6.20 -12.07
N PHE A 85 -7.84 5.25 -11.26
CA PHE A 85 -6.56 4.57 -11.47
C PHE A 85 -6.52 3.78 -12.79
N MET A 86 -7.61 3.09 -13.15
CA MET A 86 -7.71 2.32 -14.41
C MET A 86 -7.83 3.20 -15.65
N VAL A 87 -8.43 4.39 -15.53
CA VAL A 87 -8.69 5.29 -16.67
C VAL A 87 -7.51 6.24 -16.91
N PHE A 88 -6.82 6.70 -15.88
CA PHE A 88 -5.77 7.72 -16.02
C PHE A 88 -4.61 7.33 -16.97
N PRO A 89 -4.14 6.08 -17.02
CA PRO A 89 -3.11 5.66 -17.98
C PRO A 89 -3.49 5.87 -19.46
N TYR A 90 -4.75 5.93 -19.78
CA TYR A 90 -5.20 6.24 -21.16
C TYR A 90 -4.90 7.68 -21.54
N ALA A 91 -5.23 8.62 -20.69
CA ALA A 91 -4.91 10.04 -20.89
C ALA A 91 -3.41 10.29 -20.71
N GLY A 92 -2.80 9.58 -19.77
CA GLY A 92 -1.44 9.81 -19.33
C GLY A 92 -1.28 11.14 -18.59
N THR A 93 -0.10 11.39 -18.10
CA THR A 93 0.22 12.59 -17.30
C THR A 93 1.02 13.60 -18.14
N ASN A 94 0.99 14.86 -17.72
CA ASN A 94 1.83 15.93 -18.25
C ASN A 94 2.98 16.24 -17.29
N GLY A 95 2.70 16.45 -16.00
CA GLY A 95 3.70 16.43 -14.94
C GLY A 95 3.90 15.02 -14.37
N GLY A 96 4.84 14.84 -13.46
CA GLY A 96 5.09 13.56 -12.82
C GLY A 96 3.95 13.17 -11.86
N PHE A 97 3.46 11.93 -11.95
CA PHE A 97 2.45 11.41 -11.04
C PHE A 97 2.88 10.08 -10.43
N VAL A 98 2.98 10.04 -9.12
CA VAL A 98 3.27 8.82 -8.37
C VAL A 98 2.12 8.55 -7.40
N VAL A 99 1.61 7.30 -7.43
CA VAL A 99 0.69 6.79 -6.42
C VAL A 99 1.40 5.78 -5.55
N ILE A 100 1.35 5.97 -4.23
CA ILE A 100 1.83 4.99 -3.27
C ILE A 100 0.65 4.13 -2.83
N SER A 101 0.80 2.81 -3.03
CA SER A 101 -0.07 1.80 -2.45
C SER A 101 0.69 1.08 -1.34
N ALA A 102 0.22 1.22 -0.12
CA ALA A 102 0.82 0.55 1.02
C ALA A 102 0.01 -0.70 1.38
N ASP A 103 0.57 -1.87 1.06
CA ASP A 103 -0.04 -3.16 1.32
C ASP A 103 0.24 -3.61 2.77
N ASP A 104 -0.60 -4.48 3.29
CA ASP A 104 -0.54 -4.93 4.69
C ASP A 104 -0.55 -6.47 4.78
N PRO A 105 0.54 -7.14 4.34
CA PRO A 105 0.69 -8.58 4.52
C PRO A 105 0.58 -8.96 6.00
N GLY A 106 -0.24 -9.97 6.31
CA GLY A 106 -0.55 -10.36 7.68
C GLY A 106 -1.67 -9.56 8.35
N MET A 107 -2.27 -8.60 7.63
CA MET A 107 -3.46 -7.84 8.09
C MET A 107 -3.28 -7.20 9.47
N HIS A 108 -2.13 -6.56 9.74
CA HIS A 108 -1.85 -5.93 11.03
C HIS A 108 -2.87 -4.83 11.39
N SER A 109 -3.40 -4.14 10.36
CA SER A 109 -4.42 -3.08 10.54
C SER A 109 -5.47 -3.07 9.42
N SER A 110 -5.72 -4.21 8.78
CA SER A 110 -6.56 -4.30 7.58
C SER A 110 -7.65 -5.35 7.72
N GLN A 111 -8.73 -5.17 6.94
CA GLN A 111 -9.85 -6.10 6.87
C GLN A 111 -9.62 -7.27 5.89
N ASN A 112 -8.63 -7.16 5.01
CA ASN A 112 -8.23 -8.23 4.08
C ASN A 112 -6.74 -8.15 3.79
N GLU A 113 -6.18 -9.23 3.27
CA GLU A 113 -4.86 -9.28 2.67
C GLU A 113 -5.05 -9.19 1.14
N GLN A 114 -4.39 -8.21 0.50
CA GLN A 114 -4.58 -7.90 -0.91
C GLN A 114 -3.25 -7.49 -1.53
N ASP A 115 -2.96 -8.01 -2.72
CA ASP A 115 -1.76 -7.69 -3.48
C ASP A 115 -2.08 -6.71 -4.61
N ASN A 116 -1.75 -5.44 -4.40
CA ASN A 116 -2.07 -4.39 -5.35
C ASN A 116 -1.17 -4.36 -6.60
N ARG A 117 -0.15 -5.22 -6.68
CA ARG A 117 0.64 -5.40 -7.90
C ARG A 117 -0.22 -5.81 -9.08
N TYR A 118 -1.27 -6.60 -8.82
CA TYR A 118 -2.23 -6.99 -9.86
C TYR A 118 -3.05 -5.82 -10.40
N LEU A 119 -3.35 -4.81 -9.59
CA LEU A 119 -4.01 -3.60 -10.08
C LEU A 119 -3.11 -2.81 -11.02
N ALA A 120 -1.81 -2.70 -10.71
CA ALA A 120 -0.83 -2.08 -11.62
C ALA A 120 -0.73 -2.83 -12.95
N LEU A 121 -0.73 -4.16 -12.92
CA LEU A 121 -0.71 -5.01 -14.12
C LEU A 121 -1.94 -4.78 -15.00
N VAL A 122 -3.15 -4.78 -14.41
CA VAL A 122 -4.40 -4.57 -15.14
C VAL A 122 -4.47 -3.16 -15.72
N ALA A 123 -4.07 -2.14 -14.94
CA ALA A 123 -4.02 -0.75 -15.38
C ALA A 123 -2.87 -0.44 -16.35
N LYS A 124 -1.90 -1.36 -16.52
CA LYS A 124 -0.68 -1.17 -17.34
C LYS A 124 0.18 0.02 -16.88
N VAL A 125 0.30 0.14 -15.56
CA VAL A 125 1.06 1.17 -14.86
C VAL A 125 2.38 0.56 -14.36
N PRO A 126 3.55 1.18 -14.60
CA PRO A 126 4.80 0.67 -14.06
C PRO A 126 4.79 0.66 -12.53
N LEU A 127 5.36 -0.41 -11.96
CA LEU A 127 5.34 -0.70 -10.54
C LEU A 127 6.77 -0.78 -9.99
N ILE A 128 7.01 -0.07 -8.91
CA ILE A 128 8.30 0.00 -8.21
C ILE A 128 8.11 -0.46 -6.76
N GLU A 129 9.05 -1.28 -6.25
CA GLU A 129 9.07 -1.76 -4.85
C GLU A 129 10.43 -1.49 -4.20
N PRO A 130 10.53 -0.54 -3.24
CA PRO A 130 11.74 -0.33 -2.46
C PRO A 130 11.90 -1.39 -1.36
N ALA A 131 13.14 -1.78 -1.07
CA ALA A 131 13.47 -2.77 -0.06
C ALA A 131 13.73 -2.15 1.33
N ASP A 132 14.26 -0.94 1.40
CA ASP A 132 14.61 -0.26 2.64
C ASP A 132 14.32 1.26 2.60
N ALA A 133 14.64 1.96 3.68
CA ALA A 133 14.39 3.40 3.79
C ALA A 133 15.24 4.24 2.81
N GLN A 134 16.47 3.82 2.47
CA GLN A 134 17.25 4.54 1.46
C GLN A 134 16.61 4.40 0.08
N GLU A 135 16.20 3.19 -0.27
CA GLU A 135 15.49 2.98 -1.53
C GLU A 135 14.11 3.65 -1.57
N CYS A 136 13.41 3.73 -0.45
CA CYS A 136 12.18 4.53 -0.37
C CYS A 136 12.44 5.98 -0.82
N LEU A 137 13.54 6.60 -0.37
CA LEU A 137 13.93 7.95 -0.77
C LEU A 137 14.37 8.03 -2.24
N ASP A 138 15.17 7.09 -2.70
CA ASP A 138 15.76 7.14 -4.04
C ASP A 138 14.75 6.71 -5.12
N PHE A 139 13.96 5.66 -4.84
CA PHE A 139 13.01 5.11 -5.80
C PHE A 139 11.82 6.04 -6.05
N ILE A 140 11.38 6.81 -5.05
CA ILE A 140 10.31 7.79 -5.29
C ILE A 140 10.78 8.93 -6.19
N LYS A 141 12.05 9.37 -6.06
CA LYS A 141 12.65 10.35 -6.99
C LYS A 141 12.69 9.80 -8.41
N PHE A 142 13.14 8.55 -8.54
CA PHE A 142 13.16 7.84 -9.81
C PHE A 142 11.76 7.66 -10.40
N ALA A 143 10.76 7.35 -9.58
CA ALA A 143 9.37 7.17 -10.00
C ALA A 143 8.81 8.43 -10.67
N PHE A 144 9.13 9.63 -10.15
CA PHE A 144 8.71 10.89 -10.79
C PHE A 144 9.40 11.07 -12.14
N ASP A 145 10.70 10.81 -12.22
CA ASP A 145 11.44 10.92 -13.48
C ASP A 145 10.91 9.89 -14.52
N LEU A 146 10.61 8.66 -14.10
CA LEU A 146 9.99 7.61 -14.92
C LEU A 146 8.60 8.01 -15.40
N SER A 147 7.77 8.56 -14.50
CA SER A 147 6.43 9.04 -14.84
C SER A 147 6.47 10.11 -15.94
N GLU A 148 7.39 11.04 -15.83
CA GLU A 148 7.56 12.12 -16.82
C GLU A 148 8.15 11.63 -18.13
N GLN A 149 9.06 10.66 -18.09
CA GLN A 149 9.69 10.07 -19.27
C GLN A 149 8.68 9.34 -20.15
N PHE A 150 7.78 8.57 -19.53
CA PHE A 150 6.79 7.77 -20.26
C PHE A 150 5.39 8.40 -20.32
N GLY A 151 5.18 9.55 -19.68
CA GLY A 151 3.89 10.24 -19.65
C GLY A 151 2.77 9.39 -19.05
N THR A 152 3.04 8.67 -17.97
CA THR A 152 2.10 7.74 -17.33
C THR A 152 2.22 7.82 -15.79
N PRO A 153 1.15 7.57 -15.02
CA PRO A 153 1.32 7.38 -13.59
C PRO A 153 2.28 6.23 -13.30
N VAL A 154 2.96 6.30 -12.17
CA VAL A 154 3.81 5.23 -11.62
C VAL A 154 3.25 4.81 -10.27
N MET A 155 3.11 3.52 -10.04
CA MET A 155 2.77 2.99 -8.73
C MET A 155 4.05 2.61 -7.98
N LEU A 156 4.18 3.09 -6.75
CA LEU A 156 5.19 2.66 -5.81
C LEU A 156 4.50 1.87 -4.70
N ARG A 157 4.85 0.59 -4.57
CA ARG A 157 4.29 -0.29 -3.56
C ARG A 157 5.24 -0.40 -2.37
N THR A 158 4.67 -0.25 -1.18
CA THR A 158 5.33 -0.58 0.10
C THR A 158 4.53 -1.63 0.83
N THR A 159 5.13 -2.27 1.82
CA THR A 159 4.43 -3.13 2.78
C THR A 159 4.59 -2.54 4.18
N THR A 160 3.79 -3.01 5.14
CA THR A 160 3.81 -2.52 6.53
C THR A 160 5.23 -2.49 7.09
N ARG A 161 6.02 -3.52 6.82
CA ARG A 161 7.39 -3.60 7.32
C ARG A 161 8.31 -2.57 6.66
N SER A 162 8.31 -2.45 5.33
CA SER A 162 9.13 -1.43 4.64
C SER A 162 8.71 0.00 4.99
N ALA A 163 7.40 0.23 5.25
CA ALA A 163 6.88 1.53 5.65
C ALA A 163 7.40 2.00 7.03
N HIS A 164 7.49 1.09 8.00
CA HIS A 164 7.79 1.43 9.39
C HIS A 164 9.22 1.10 9.84
N THR A 165 9.96 0.26 9.11
CA THR A 165 11.36 -0.03 9.43
C THR A 165 12.23 1.21 9.26
N LYS A 166 13.07 1.50 10.25
CA LYS A 166 13.98 2.65 10.24
C LYS A 166 15.36 2.28 9.72
N GLY A 167 15.90 3.14 8.87
CA GLY A 167 17.25 3.04 8.31
C GLY A 167 17.97 4.37 8.29
N LEU A 168 19.29 4.32 8.14
CA LEU A 168 20.12 5.52 7.93
C LEU A 168 20.01 5.94 6.46
N VAL A 169 19.42 7.10 6.23
CA VAL A 169 19.13 7.64 4.90
C VAL A 169 20.03 8.82 4.59
N THR A 170 20.69 8.81 3.44
CA THR A 170 21.48 9.92 2.91
C THR A 170 20.56 10.92 2.24
N LEU A 171 20.49 12.13 2.79
CA LEU A 171 19.61 13.18 2.30
C LEU A 171 20.26 13.95 1.16
N GLY A 172 19.46 14.28 0.14
CA GLY A 172 19.79 15.18 -0.95
C GLY A 172 19.17 16.57 -0.79
N GLU A 173 19.36 17.39 -1.82
CA GLU A 173 18.75 18.72 -1.94
C GLU A 173 17.44 18.64 -2.75
N ARG A 174 16.55 19.61 -2.52
CA ARG A 174 15.32 19.75 -3.29
C ARG A 174 15.64 20.16 -4.74
N ARG A 175 15.06 19.47 -5.68
CA ARG A 175 15.07 19.88 -7.09
C ARG A 175 13.99 20.94 -7.32
N GLU A 176 14.34 22.05 -7.96
CA GLU A 176 13.35 22.98 -8.46
C GLU A 176 12.84 22.48 -9.81
N VAL A 177 11.60 22.01 -9.83
CA VAL A 177 10.94 21.49 -11.04
C VAL A 177 9.86 22.51 -11.44
N PRO A 178 10.02 23.18 -12.58
CA PRO A 178 9.02 24.10 -13.06
C PRO A 178 7.74 23.36 -13.46
N ARG A 179 6.60 24.02 -13.28
CA ARG A 179 5.34 23.54 -13.81
C ARG A 179 5.43 23.45 -15.34
N ARG A 180 5.03 22.33 -15.91
CA ARG A 180 4.90 22.17 -17.35
C ARG A 180 3.65 22.89 -17.87
N ASP A 181 3.74 23.47 -19.04
CA ASP A 181 2.58 24.12 -19.66
C ASP A 181 1.51 23.09 -20.02
N PHE A 182 0.27 23.43 -19.77
CA PHE A 182 -0.87 22.62 -20.12
C PHE A 182 -1.56 23.19 -21.36
N THR A 183 -1.67 22.36 -22.39
CA THR A 183 -2.48 22.66 -23.57
C THR A 183 -3.66 21.69 -23.61
N PRO A 184 -4.92 22.18 -23.60
CA PRO A 184 -6.10 21.35 -23.72
C PRO A 184 -6.06 20.50 -24.99
N ASP A 185 -6.21 19.16 -24.82
CA ASP A 185 -6.32 18.20 -25.91
C ASP A 185 -7.52 17.28 -25.68
N ILE A 186 -8.63 17.56 -26.36
CA ILE A 186 -9.88 16.80 -26.21
C ILE A 186 -9.66 15.32 -26.58
N LYS A 187 -8.82 15.04 -27.61
CA LYS A 187 -8.56 13.65 -28.03
C LYS A 187 -7.75 12.85 -27.02
N ARG A 188 -6.98 13.55 -26.18
CA ARG A 188 -6.20 12.94 -25.10
C ARG A 188 -7.00 12.82 -23.81
N TYR A 189 -7.71 13.87 -23.40
CA TYR A 189 -8.30 13.94 -22.07
C TYR A 189 -9.80 13.55 -22.00
N SER A 190 -10.51 13.46 -23.15
CA SER A 190 -11.87 12.92 -23.20
C SER A 190 -11.86 11.42 -23.50
N VAL A 191 -11.31 10.64 -22.53
CA VAL A 191 -11.04 9.21 -22.68
C VAL A 191 -12.23 8.38 -23.16
N PRO A 192 -13.47 8.53 -22.62
CA PRO A 192 -14.60 7.70 -23.05
C PRO A 192 -14.94 7.82 -24.51
N ILE A 193 -14.71 9.01 -25.11
CA ILE A 193 -15.03 9.29 -26.52
C ILE A 193 -13.90 8.78 -27.42
N TYR A 194 -12.64 8.98 -27.01
CA TYR A 194 -11.47 8.72 -27.85
C TYR A 194 -10.69 7.46 -27.45
N ARG A 195 -11.28 6.58 -26.62
CA ARG A 195 -10.63 5.34 -26.11
C ARG A 195 -9.99 4.48 -27.19
N HIS A 196 -10.60 4.41 -28.37
CA HIS A 196 -10.08 3.64 -29.51
C HIS A 196 -8.75 4.19 -30.07
N LEU A 197 -8.49 5.50 -29.93
CA LEU A 197 -7.22 6.14 -30.28
C LEU A 197 -6.19 6.03 -29.15
N LEU A 198 -6.64 5.93 -27.91
CA LEU A 198 -5.79 5.93 -26.71
C LEU A 198 -5.28 4.53 -26.36
N ARG A 199 -6.11 3.49 -26.52
CA ARG A 199 -5.72 2.11 -26.22
C ARG A 199 -4.44 1.67 -26.92
N PRO A 200 -4.25 1.87 -28.23
CA PRO A 200 -2.99 1.53 -28.89
C PRO A 200 -1.77 2.24 -28.32
N LYS A 201 -1.94 3.49 -27.82
CA LYS A 201 -0.86 4.25 -27.17
C LYS A 201 -0.45 3.64 -25.83
N VAL A 202 -1.44 3.14 -25.05
CA VAL A 202 -1.17 2.44 -23.80
C VAL A 202 -0.36 1.16 -24.06
N GLU A 203 -0.73 0.37 -25.07
CA GLU A 203 -0.01 -0.85 -25.43
C GLU A 203 1.40 -0.57 -25.98
N ALA A 204 1.56 0.48 -26.79
CA ALA A 204 2.88 0.90 -27.27
C ALA A 204 3.78 1.34 -26.10
N ARG A 205 3.26 2.13 -25.18
CA ARG A 205 3.98 2.56 -23.99
C ARG A 205 4.38 1.39 -23.10
N LEU A 206 3.50 0.41 -22.91
CA LEU A 206 3.83 -0.80 -22.13
C LEU A 206 5.00 -1.57 -22.76
N ARG A 207 5.04 -1.70 -24.11
CA ARG A 207 6.20 -2.30 -24.80
C ARG A 207 7.49 -1.52 -24.56
N GLN A 208 7.43 -0.18 -24.67
CA GLN A 208 8.59 0.67 -24.38
C GLN A 208 9.07 0.54 -22.91
N LEU A 209 8.14 0.45 -21.97
CA LEU A 209 8.46 0.20 -20.57
C LEU A 209 9.08 -1.19 -20.36
N ALA A 210 8.62 -2.23 -21.06
CA ALA A 210 9.22 -3.56 -21.00
C ALA A 210 10.65 -3.57 -21.58
N GLU A 211 10.90 -2.86 -22.65
CA GLU A 211 12.26 -2.67 -23.19
C GLU A 211 13.14 -1.88 -22.20
N TYR A 212 12.60 -0.83 -21.59
CA TYR A 212 13.31 -0.05 -20.59
C TYR A 212 13.64 -0.87 -19.33
N ALA A 213 12.77 -1.78 -18.92
CA ALA A 213 12.98 -2.66 -17.75
C ALA A 213 14.27 -3.49 -17.88
N GLU A 214 14.68 -3.85 -19.10
CA GLU A 214 15.92 -4.58 -19.38
C GLU A 214 17.20 -3.81 -19.01
N THR A 215 17.14 -2.50 -18.98
CA THR A 215 18.27 -1.62 -18.66
C THR A 215 18.02 -0.76 -17.42
N CYS A 216 16.89 -0.96 -16.75
CA CYS A 216 16.51 -0.17 -15.60
C CYS A 216 17.52 -0.35 -14.46
N PRO A 217 18.10 0.75 -13.94
CA PRO A 217 19.11 0.67 -12.88
C PRO A 217 18.59 0.17 -11.54
N LEU A 218 17.26 0.12 -11.35
CA LEU A 218 16.64 -0.44 -10.16
C LEU A 218 16.63 -1.98 -10.16
N ASN A 219 16.85 -2.59 -11.33
CA ASN A 219 16.88 -4.05 -11.49
C ASN A 219 18.36 -4.49 -11.53
N VAL A 220 18.83 -5.07 -10.43
CA VAL A 220 20.24 -5.35 -10.20
C VAL A 220 20.46 -6.85 -10.03
N GLU A 221 21.44 -7.37 -10.72
CA GLU A 221 21.97 -8.71 -10.48
C GLU A 221 23.22 -8.60 -9.57
N GLU A 222 23.20 -9.30 -8.45
CA GLU A 222 24.24 -9.26 -7.44
C GLU A 222 24.86 -10.65 -7.27
N SER A 223 26.17 -10.67 -7.21
CA SER A 223 26.94 -11.87 -6.84
C SER A 223 26.82 -12.17 -5.34
N PRO A 224 27.25 -13.36 -4.90
CA PRO A 224 27.30 -13.73 -3.50
C PRO A 224 27.93 -12.66 -2.60
N LEU A 225 27.39 -12.50 -1.40
CA LEU A 225 28.01 -11.63 -0.41
C LEU A 225 29.37 -12.19 0.03
N PRO A 226 30.38 -11.34 0.28
CA PRO A 226 31.59 -11.83 0.91
C PRO A 226 31.26 -12.46 2.27
N PRO A 227 32.01 -13.52 2.69
CA PRO A 227 31.76 -14.14 3.98
C PRO A 227 31.81 -13.09 5.09
N PRO A 228 30.95 -13.20 6.12
CA PRO A 228 30.94 -12.24 7.21
C PRO A 228 32.33 -12.20 7.87
N LEU A 229 32.76 -10.97 8.18
CA LEU A 229 34.02 -10.80 8.95
C LEU A 229 33.92 -11.59 10.26
N PRO A 230 34.99 -12.31 10.66
CA PRO A 230 35.01 -13.01 11.92
C PRO A 230 34.66 -12.04 13.07
N PRO A 231 33.83 -12.43 14.02
CA PRO A 231 33.44 -11.56 15.12
C PRO A 231 34.67 -11.05 15.85
N PRO A 232 34.70 -9.77 16.29
CA PRO A 232 35.79 -9.25 17.05
C PRO A 232 36.03 -10.11 18.31
N SER A 233 37.23 -10.58 18.49
CA SER A 233 37.63 -11.41 19.63
C SER A 233 37.40 -10.64 20.92
N ARG A 234 36.29 -10.85 21.60
CA ARG A 234 35.92 -10.76 23.01
C ARG A 234 34.44 -10.34 23.16
N GLY A 235 33.64 -11.26 23.68
CA GLY A 235 32.42 -10.94 24.41
C GLY A 235 31.12 -10.70 23.63
N ALA A 236 31.09 -10.76 22.32
CA ALA A 236 29.85 -10.72 21.55
C ALA A 236 29.26 -12.13 21.43
N ARG A 237 28.06 -12.33 21.93
CA ARG A 237 27.31 -13.58 21.66
C ARG A 237 27.10 -13.71 20.16
N PRO A 238 27.33 -14.89 19.55
CA PRO A 238 27.12 -15.08 18.13
C PRO A 238 25.65 -14.89 17.80
N CYS A 239 25.36 -13.96 16.94
CA CYS A 239 24.00 -13.63 16.45
C CYS A 239 23.74 -14.25 15.07
N ALA A 240 24.36 -15.36 14.74
CA ALA A 240 23.98 -16.15 13.57
C ALA A 240 24.35 -17.62 13.79
N PRO A 241 23.45 -18.57 13.56
CA PRO A 241 23.85 -19.94 13.36
C PRO A 241 24.65 -20.02 12.07
N THR A 242 25.78 -20.68 12.12
CA THR A 242 26.52 -21.08 10.92
C THR A 242 25.60 -21.98 10.11
N ALA A 243 25.09 -21.47 9.00
CA ALA A 243 24.38 -22.30 8.03
C ALA A 243 25.33 -23.44 7.66
N SER A 244 24.85 -24.68 7.81
CA SER A 244 25.58 -25.84 7.31
C SER A 244 25.78 -25.67 5.80
N PRO A 245 26.99 -25.89 5.26
CA PRO A 245 27.18 -25.82 3.81
C PRO A 245 26.24 -26.80 3.14
N LEU A 246 25.50 -26.31 2.15
CA LEU A 246 24.68 -27.15 1.29
C LEU A 246 25.55 -28.28 0.71
N PRO A 247 25.06 -29.52 0.58
CA PRO A 247 25.85 -30.61 0.02
C PRO A 247 26.31 -30.23 -1.39
N GLY A 248 27.64 -30.13 -1.56
CA GLY A 248 28.27 -29.79 -2.81
C GLY A 248 27.92 -30.83 -3.88
N GLY A 249 27.01 -30.46 -4.78
CA GLY A 249 26.78 -31.22 -6.01
C GLY A 249 27.83 -30.83 -7.04
N GLU A 250 28.37 -31.78 -7.75
CA GLU A 250 29.33 -31.61 -8.85
C GLU A 250 28.80 -30.53 -9.82
N GLU A 251 29.55 -29.43 -9.97
CA GLU A 251 29.27 -28.37 -10.94
C GLU A 251 29.42 -28.92 -12.36
N ALA A 252 28.31 -29.13 -13.04
CA ALA A 252 28.33 -29.18 -14.49
C ALA A 252 28.79 -27.80 -14.98
N LYS A 253 29.81 -27.73 -15.82
CA LYS A 253 30.46 -26.51 -16.29
C LYS A 253 29.41 -25.45 -16.71
N GLY A 254 29.25 -24.40 -15.90
CA GLY A 254 28.49 -23.19 -16.21
C GLY A 254 27.13 -23.02 -15.53
N VAL A 255 26.58 -24.01 -14.82
CA VAL A 255 25.28 -23.87 -14.11
C VAL A 255 25.51 -23.76 -12.61
N ARG A 256 25.10 -22.65 -12.00
CA ARG A 256 25.18 -22.41 -10.55
C ARG A 256 24.05 -23.15 -9.82
N ALA A 257 24.28 -23.50 -8.55
CA ALA A 257 23.31 -24.30 -7.80
C ALA A 257 22.01 -23.57 -7.53
N ILE A 258 22.08 -22.34 -7.02
CA ILE A 258 20.93 -21.56 -6.55
C ILE A 258 21.00 -20.13 -7.07
N GLY A 259 19.87 -19.66 -7.62
CA GLY A 259 19.58 -18.25 -7.85
C GLY A 259 18.40 -17.79 -7.02
N VAL A 260 18.33 -16.51 -6.69
CA VAL A 260 17.21 -15.89 -5.97
C VAL A 260 16.70 -14.70 -6.77
N ILE A 261 15.39 -14.62 -7.00
CA ILE A 261 14.72 -13.46 -7.57
C ILE A 261 13.83 -12.88 -6.47
N ALA A 262 14.02 -11.59 -6.12
CA ALA A 262 13.26 -10.98 -5.03
C ALA A 262 12.98 -9.49 -5.27
N SER A 263 11.93 -8.97 -4.63
CA SER A 263 11.54 -7.56 -4.64
C SER A 263 11.19 -7.05 -3.24
N GLY A 264 11.17 -5.75 -3.06
CA GLY A 264 10.78 -5.12 -1.81
C GLY A 264 11.59 -5.63 -0.61
N ILE A 265 10.95 -5.63 0.57
CA ILE A 265 11.61 -6.10 1.81
C ILE A 265 12.00 -7.58 1.75
N ALA A 266 11.29 -8.39 0.97
CA ALA A 266 11.58 -9.81 0.81
C ALA A 266 12.99 -10.06 0.22
N TYR A 267 13.53 -9.11 -0.57
CA TYR A 267 14.91 -9.14 -1.02
C TYR A 267 15.90 -9.16 0.14
N LEU A 268 15.71 -8.29 1.15
CA LEU A 268 16.62 -8.25 2.32
C LEU A 268 16.56 -9.55 3.12
N HIS A 269 15.37 -10.10 3.30
CA HIS A 269 15.18 -11.40 3.97
C HIS A 269 15.84 -12.53 3.20
N ALA A 270 15.72 -12.53 1.87
CA ALA A 270 16.33 -13.54 1.03
C ALA A 270 17.88 -13.47 1.08
N ARG A 271 18.46 -12.26 1.09
CA ARG A 271 19.93 -12.06 1.20
C ARG A 271 20.49 -12.55 2.54
N GLU A 272 19.69 -12.51 3.61
CA GLU A 272 20.07 -13.04 4.92
C GLU A 272 20.07 -14.57 4.94
N VAL A 273 19.09 -15.19 4.25
CA VAL A 273 18.92 -16.67 4.21
C VAL A 273 19.89 -17.33 3.21
N TRP A 274 20.12 -16.69 2.07
CA TRP A 274 21.00 -17.20 1.00
C TRP A 274 22.12 -16.20 0.66
N PRO A 275 23.06 -15.90 1.60
CA PRO A 275 24.13 -14.95 1.34
C PRO A 275 25.08 -15.40 0.21
N GLU A 276 25.19 -16.71 -0.02
CA GLU A 276 26.03 -17.35 -1.02
C GLU A 276 25.38 -17.49 -2.41
N ALA A 277 24.09 -17.14 -2.54
CA ALA A 277 23.38 -17.24 -3.81
C ALA A 277 23.56 -15.98 -4.67
N ASP A 278 23.51 -16.17 -5.99
CA ASP A 278 23.27 -15.05 -6.87
C ASP A 278 21.87 -14.50 -6.65
N CYS A 279 21.73 -13.19 -6.63
CA CYS A 279 20.44 -12.56 -6.41
C CYS A 279 20.10 -11.60 -7.55
N PHE A 280 18.90 -11.75 -8.12
CA PHE A 280 18.31 -10.77 -9.00
C PHE A 280 17.30 -9.93 -8.22
N LYS A 281 17.70 -8.72 -7.87
CA LYS A 281 16.84 -7.75 -7.20
C LYS A 281 15.98 -7.02 -8.22
N LEU A 282 14.67 -7.04 -8.02
CA LEU A 282 13.71 -6.29 -8.81
C LEU A 282 13.26 -5.04 -8.04
N GLY A 283 13.68 -3.87 -8.50
CA GLY A 283 13.16 -2.60 -8.03
C GLY A 283 12.02 -2.10 -8.92
N LEU A 284 12.16 -2.20 -10.25
CA LEU A 284 11.05 -2.09 -11.20
C LEU A 284 10.45 -3.49 -11.40
N VAL A 285 9.32 -3.75 -10.73
CA VAL A 285 8.68 -5.07 -10.65
C VAL A 285 7.71 -5.31 -11.82
N TYR A 286 7.17 -4.24 -12.41
CA TYR A 286 6.32 -4.34 -13.58
C TYR A 286 6.54 -3.15 -14.52
N PRO A 287 6.71 -3.40 -15.82
CA PRO A 287 6.90 -4.72 -16.45
C PRO A 287 8.24 -5.36 -16.08
N LEU A 288 8.30 -6.70 -16.10
CA LEU A 288 9.52 -7.44 -15.78
C LEU A 288 10.59 -7.29 -16.88
N PRO A 289 11.89 -7.31 -16.53
CA PRO A 289 13.01 -7.45 -17.48
C PRO A 289 13.13 -8.91 -17.96
N ALA A 290 12.21 -9.31 -18.84
CA ALA A 290 11.97 -10.71 -19.18
C ALA A 290 13.22 -11.45 -19.72
N ARG A 291 14.01 -10.80 -20.60
CA ARG A 291 15.22 -11.41 -21.18
C ARG A 291 16.27 -11.67 -20.09
N ARG A 292 16.57 -10.64 -19.28
CA ARG A 292 17.55 -10.80 -18.18
C ARG A 292 17.15 -11.85 -17.17
N LEU A 293 15.85 -11.94 -16.86
CA LEU A 293 15.32 -12.93 -15.93
C LEU A 293 15.37 -14.36 -16.52
N LEU A 294 15.10 -14.52 -17.81
CA LEU A 294 15.25 -15.80 -18.50
C LEU A 294 16.73 -16.26 -18.49
N ASP A 295 17.65 -15.38 -18.88
CA ASP A 295 19.10 -15.64 -18.83
C ASP A 295 19.56 -15.98 -17.41
N PHE A 296 19.03 -15.29 -16.39
CA PHE A 296 19.32 -15.58 -15.00
C PHE A 296 18.81 -16.98 -14.61
N CYS A 297 17.57 -17.33 -14.97
CA CYS A 297 16.98 -18.63 -14.64
C CYS A 297 17.71 -19.79 -15.34
N GLU A 298 18.17 -19.62 -16.58
CA GLU A 298 18.92 -20.62 -17.32
C GLU A 298 20.28 -20.94 -16.71
N ARG A 299 20.91 -19.99 -16.02
CA ARG A 299 22.21 -20.16 -15.37
C ARG A 299 22.13 -20.86 -14.01
N HIS A 300 20.96 -21.15 -13.49
CA HIS A 300 20.76 -21.75 -12.17
C HIS A 300 19.95 -23.04 -12.25
N LYS A 301 20.33 -24.02 -11.41
CA LYS A 301 19.61 -25.28 -11.30
C LYS A 301 18.24 -25.10 -10.64
N THR A 302 18.20 -24.26 -9.60
CA THR A 302 16.99 -23.91 -8.85
C THR A 302 16.95 -22.40 -8.66
N VAL A 303 15.80 -21.78 -8.90
CA VAL A 303 15.59 -20.35 -8.68
C VAL A 303 14.48 -20.15 -7.68
N TYR A 304 14.82 -19.60 -6.54
CA TYR A 304 13.85 -19.18 -5.53
C TYR A 304 13.25 -17.82 -5.90
N VAL A 305 11.92 -17.73 -5.94
CA VAL A 305 11.19 -16.46 -6.10
C VAL A 305 10.65 -16.06 -4.75
N VAL A 306 11.22 -14.98 -4.18
CA VAL A 306 10.89 -14.50 -2.83
C VAL A 306 10.19 -13.15 -2.94
N GLU A 307 8.88 -13.16 -2.77
CA GLU A 307 8.01 -11.98 -2.90
C GLU A 307 6.87 -12.04 -1.88
N GLU A 308 6.52 -10.93 -1.24
CA GLU A 308 5.38 -10.86 -0.32
C GLU A 308 4.06 -10.71 -1.08
N GLY A 309 2.98 -11.30 -0.56
CA GLY A 309 1.66 -11.36 -1.18
C GLY A 309 1.51 -12.57 -2.10
N GLU A 310 0.88 -12.38 -3.23
CA GLU A 310 0.56 -13.43 -4.21
C GLU A 310 1.76 -13.79 -5.10
N ALA A 311 1.60 -14.82 -5.94
CA ALA A 311 2.60 -15.27 -6.92
C ALA A 311 2.69 -14.31 -8.13
N PHE A 312 3.03 -13.05 -7.92
CA PHE A 312 3.02 -12.04 -8.99
C PHE A 312 4.22 -12.17 -9.94
N ILE A 313 5.43 -12.25 -9.41
CA ILE A 313 6.66 -12.43 -10.20
C ILE A 313 6.73 -13.87 -10.70
N GLU A 314 6.51 -14.84 -9.80
CA GLU A 314 6.55 -16.27 -10.10
C GLU A 314 5.61 -16.63 -11.24
N SER A 315 4.35 -16.17 -11.23
CA SER A 315 3.37 -16.50 -12.26
C SER A 315 3.76 -15.97 -13.64
N GLN A 316 4.33 -14.76 -13.70
CA GLN A 316 4.82 -14.18 -14.96
C GLN A 316 6.03 -14.96 -15.52
N LEU A 317 6.97 -15.37 -14.64
CA LEU A 317 8.10 -16.20 -15.06
C LEU A 317 7.66 -17.59 -15.55
N ARG A 318 6.68 -18.20 -14.85
CA ARG A 318 6.07 -19.47 -15.32
C ARG A 318 5.37 -19.31 -16.68
N ALA A 319 4.70 -18.19 -16.91
CA ALA A 319 4.09 -17.87 -18.20
C ALA A 319 5.12 -17.67 -19.32
N LEU A 320 6.33 -17.21 -19.00
CA LEU A 320 7.47 -17.15 -19.92
C LEU A 320 8.14 -18.51 -20.16
N GLY A 321 7.69 -19.59 -19.51
CA GLY A 321 8.18 -20.95 -19.72
C GLY A 321 9.25 -21.43 -18.73
N VAL A 322 9.60 -20.63 -17.72
CA VAL A 322 10.59 -21.05 -16.70
C VAL A 322 10.03 -22.19 -15.85
N ARG A 323 10.82 -23.26 -15.65
CA ARG A 323 10.38 -24.50 -14.98
C ARG A 323 11.09 -24.76 -13.64
N ASN A 324 12.27 -24.23 -13.45
CA ASN A 324 13.12 -24.45 -12.28
C ASN A 324 12.85 -23.48 -11.14
N LEU A 325 11.61 -22.96 -11.04
CA LEU A 325 11.18 -22.01 -10.01
C LEU A 325 10.65 -22.73 -8.77
N VAL A 326 11.03 -22.20 -7.61
CA VAL A 326 10.48 -22.55 -6.30
C VAL A 326 10.00 -21.24 -5.66
N GLY A 327 8.74 -21.13 -5.35
CA GLY A 327 8.11 -19.90 -4.85
C GLY A 327 7.03 -20.18 -3.82
N LYS A 328 5.80 -19.77 -4.13
CA LYS A 328 4.67 -19.81 -3.19
C LYS A 328 4.29 -21.20 -2.69
N ASP A 329 4.53 -22.24 -3.49
CA ASP A 329 4.32 -23.63 -3.05
C ASP A 329 5.17 -23.98 -1.81
N LEU A 330 6.36 -23.35 -1.66
CA LEU A 330 7.25 -23.54 -0.52
C LEU A 330 7.02 -22.49 0.58
N PHE A 331 6.97 -21.20 0.21
CA PHE A 331 6.96 -20.11 1.18
C PHE A 331 5.55 -19.71 1.64
N GLY A 332 4.51 -20.11 0.90
CA GLY A 332 3.11 -19.73 1.17
C GLY A 332 2.78 -18.30 0.75
N VAL A 333 1.48 -17.98 0.78
CA VAL A 333 0.94 -16.67 0.37
C VAL A 333 0.45 -15.82 1.56
N ILE A 334 0.27 -16.42 2.73
CA ILE A 334 -0.35 -15.76 3.89
C ILE A 334 0.70 -15.05 4.72
N GLY A 335 0.51 -13.78 5.00
CA GLY A 335 1.26 -13.01 5.97
C GLY A 335 2.65 -12.56 5.51
N GLU A 336 3.33 -11.84 6.38
CA GLU A 336 4.68 -11.33 6.14
C GLU A 336 5.72 -12.45 6.06
N TYR A 337 6.76 -12.21 5.28
CA TYR A 337 7.97 -13.02 5.32
C TYR A 337 8.95 -12.51 6.38
N SER A 338 9.77 -13.41 6.87
CA SER A 338 10.93 -13.13 7.70
C SER A 338 12.07 -14.07 7.34
N PRO A 339 13.32 -13.75 7.68
CA PRO A 339 14.44 -14.67 7.47
C PRO A 339 14.20 -16.04 8.11
N GLN A 340 13.61 -16.05 9.32
CA GLN A 340 13.30 -17.30 10.06
C GLN A 340 12.30 -18.16 9.28
N ARG A 341 11.23 -17.56 8.78
CA ARG A 341 10.21 -18.27 8.00
C ARG A 341 10.78 -18.83 6.70
N LEU A 342 11.57 -18.04 5.99
CA LEU A 342 12.19 -18.46 4.73
C LEU A 342 13.19 -19.61 4.95
N ALA A 343 14.04 -19.50 5.97
CA ALA A 343 15.02 -20.54 6.29
C ALA A 343 14.34 -21.83 6.76
N ALA A 344 13.31 -21.74 7.59
CA ALA A 344 12.54 -22.90 8.04
C ALA A 344 11.89 -23.63 6.83
N ALA A 345 11.33 -22.88 5.88
CA ALA A 345 10.73 -23.47 4.69
C ALA A 345 11.77 -24.09 3.76
N ALA A 346 12.93 -23.43 3.56
CA ALA A 346 13.93 -23.88 2.60
C ALA A 346 14.86 -24.99 3.12
N HIS A 347 15.18 -24.96 4.43
CA HIS A 347 16.22 -25.81 5.03
C HIS A 347 15.69 -26.71 6.15
N GLY A 348 14.43 -26.53 6.57
CA GLY A 348 13.87 -27.20 7.75
C GLY A 348 14.45 -26.70 9.08
N ASP A 349 15.19 -25.59 9.05
CA ASP A 349 15.83 -25.04 10.22
C ASP A 349 14.81 -24.33 11.11
N THR A 350 14.71 -24.73 12.35
CA THR A 350 14.02 -23.94 13.38
C THR A 350 14.97 -22.86 13.88
N PHE A 351 14.72 -21.62 13.53
CA PHE A 351 15.38 -20.48 14.18
C PHE A 351 14.74 -20.30 15.56
N PRO A 352 15.41 -20.66 16.66
CA PRO A 352 14.87 -20.36 17.97
C PRO A 352 14.78 -18.84 18.11
N SER A 353 13.59 -18.34 18.41
CA SER A 353 13.47 -16.96 18.85
C SER A 353 14.31 -16.80 20.12
N PRO A 354 15.31 -15.89 20.15
CA PRO A 354 16.10 -15.70 21.37
C PRO A 354 15.27 -15.23 22.57
N PHE A 355 14.00 -14.94 22.37
CA PHE A 355 13.03 -14.44 23.36
C PHE A 355 11.83 -15.37 23.57
N ALA A 356 11.74 -16.52 22.89
CA ALA A 356 10.54 -17.37 22.88
C ALA A 356 10.19 -17.92 24.27
N ASP A 357 11.19 -18.12 25.15
CA ASP A 357 11.01 -18.81 26.44
C ASP A 357 11.08 -17.86 27.65
N GLU A 358 11.38 -16.58 27.47
CA GLU A 358 11.70 -15.70 28.61
C GLU A 358 10.56 -14.79 29.07
N VAL A 359 9.59 -14.45 28.22
CA VAL A 359 8.47 -13.58 28.61
C VAL A 359 7.17 -14.00 27.92
N PRO A 360 6.14 -14.39 28.68
CA PRO A 360 4.82 -14.66 28.09
C PRO A 360 4.26 -13.38 27.48
N ILE A 361 4.05 -13.37 26.16
CA ILE A 361 3.39 -12.26 25.46
C ILE A 361 1.90 -12.32 25.81
N LEU A 362 1.45 -11.39 26.65
CA LEU A 362 0.02 -11.25 26.94
C LEU A 362 -0.72 -10.70 25.73
N PRO A 363 -1.83 -11.33 25.31
CA PRO A 363 -2.66 -10.80 24.23
C PRO A 363 -3.14 -9.39 24.56
N ARG A 364 -3.00 -8.48 23.63
CA ARG A 364 -3.51 -7.09 23.71
C ARG A 364 -4.54 -6.84 22.62
N PRO A 365 -5.77 -7.39 22.76
CA PRO A 365 -6.81 -7.14 21.79
C PRO A 365 -7.11 -5.63 21.71
N PRO A 366 -7.47 -5.10 20.54
CA PRO A 366 -7.91 -3.72 20.43
C PRO A 366 -9.16 -3.51 21.31
N MET A 367 -9.23 -2.34 21.97
CA MET A 367 -10.34 -1.99 22.86
C MET A 367 -10.66 -0.52 22.74
N PHE A 368 -11.91 -0.15 23.09
CA PHE A 368 -12.28 1.25 23.25
C PHE A 368 -11.43 1.93 24.32
N CYS A 369 -11.01 3.16 24.06
CA CYS A 369 -10.31 3.99 25.03
C CYS A 369 -11.11 4.16 26.32
N VAL A 370 -10.42 4.47 27.41
CA VAL A 370 -11.08 4.79 28.70
C VAL A 370 -11.90 6.06 28.51
N GLY A 371 -13.19 6.04 28.93
CA GLY A 371 -14.11 7.18 28.80
C GLY A 371 -14.66 7.41 27.37
N CYS A 372 -14.40 6.50 26.43
CA CYS A 372 -14.90 6.62 25.05
C CYS A 372 -16.44 6.57 25.00
N GLY A 373 -17.06 7.57 24.33
CA GLY A 373 -18.51 7.65 24.19
C GLY A 373 -19.14 6.50 23.39
N HIS A 374 -18.37 5.85 22.51
CA HIS A 374 -18.83 4.66 21.77
C HIS A 374 -19.30 3.52 22.68
N ARG A 375 -18.69 3.39 23.88
CA ARG A 375 -19.07 2.35 24.87
C ARG A 375 -20.55 2.40 25.23
N THR A 376 -21.06 3.59 25.56
CA THR A 376 -22.46 3.78 25.91
C THR A 376 -23.40 3.41 24.77
N VAL A 377 -23.05 3.78 23.52
CA VAL A 377 -23.85 3.46 22.36
C VAL A 377 -23.97 1.94 22.19
N PHE A 378 -22.86 1.20 22.27
CA PHE A 378 -22.88 -0.26 22.10
C PHE A 378 -23.52 -0.98 23.28
N ASP A 379 -23.43 -0.46 24.51
CA ASP A 379 -24.19 -0.98 25.64
C ASP A 379 -25.71 -0.86 25.42
N VAL A 380 -26.19 0.26 24.90
CA VAL A 380 -27.59 0.46 24.55
C VAL A 380 -28.02 -0.47 23.42
N LEU A 381 -27.24 -0.55 22.33
CA LEU A 381 -27.55 -1.42 21.19
C LEU A 381 -27.65 -2.89 21.60
N ARG A 382 -26.75 -3.35 22.49
CA ARG A 382 -26.80 -4.69 23.08
C ARG A 382 -28.09 -4.92 23.86
N GLN A 383 -28.49 -3.96 24.71
CA GLN A 383 -29.72 -4.07 25.50
C GLN A 383 -30.96 -4.10 24.62
N LEU A 384 -30.98 -3.31 23.51
CA LEU A 384 -32.08 -3.26 22.56
C LEU A 384 -32.19 -4.53 21.70
N LYS A 385 -31.15 -5.36 21.65
CA LYS A 385 -31.10 -6.59 20.82
C LYS A 385 -31.49 -6.34 19.36
N VAL A 386 -31.00 -5.27 18.78
CA VAL A 386 -31.18 -4.93 17.36
C VAL A 386 -30.08 -5.55 16.51
N LEU A 387 -30.37 -5.80 15.23
CA LEU A 387 -29.34 -6.18 14.27
C LEU A 387 -28.54 -4.94 13.89
N VAL A 388 -27.24 -4.93 14.14
CA VAL A 388 -26.35 -3.80 13.88
C VAL A 388 -25.46 -4.09 12.68
N ALA A 389 -25.64 -3.32 11.62
CA ALA A 389 -24.67 -3.22 10.54
C ALA A 389 -23.63 -2.16 10.91
N GLY A 390 -22.43 -2.62 11.30
CA GLY A 390 -21.31 -1.76 11.65
C GLY A 390 -20.47 -1.37 10.42
N ASP A 391 -19.58 -0.43 10.64
CA ASP A 391 -18.67 0.09 9.63
C ASP A 391 -17.22 0.05 10.12
N ILE A 392 -16.26 0.54 9.30
CA ILE A 392 -14.83 0.59 9.64
C ILE A 392 -14.50 1.87 10.41
N GLY A 393 -13.98 1.70 11.60
CA GLY A 393 -13.56 2.77 12.51
C GLY A 393 -13.40 2.24 13.94
N CYS A 394 -13.17 3.11 14.93
CA CYS A 394 -13.05 2.70 16.32
C CYS A 394 -14.26 1.89 16.81
N TYR A 395 -15.44 2.15 16.29
CA TYR A 395 -16.68 1.47 16.63
C TYR A 395 -16.75 0.02 16.10
N THR A 396 -15.84 -0.43 15.22
CA THR A 396 -15.65 -1.85 14.90
C THR A 396 -15.43 -2.71 16.17
N MET A 397 -14.81 -2.13 17.19
CA MET A 397 -14.61 -2.79 18.49
C MET A 397 -15.90 -3.10 19.24
N GLY A 398 -17.04 -2.56 18.82
CA GLY A 398 -18.36 -2.95 19.32
C GLY A 398 -18.74 -4.40 18.98
N ALA A 399 -18.02 -5.06 18.08
CA ALA A 399 -18.15 -6.50 17.81
C ALA A 399 -17.45 -7.38 18.85
N LEU A 400 -16.54 -6.81 19.65
CA LEU A 400 -15.76 -7.54 20.63
C LEU A 400 -16.43 -7.55 22.01
N PRO A 401 -16.08 -8.54 22.88
CA PRO A 401 -16.49 -8.51 24.29
C PRO A 401 -16.07 -7.21 25.00
N PRO A 402 -16.84 -6.67 25.93
CA PRO A 402 -18.12 -7.20 26.45
C PRO A 402 -19.36 -6.77 25.67
N TYR A 403 -19.21 -6.06 24.56
CA TYR A 403 -20.37 -5.48 23.84
C TYR A 403 -21.06 -6.48 22.93
N GLU A 404 -20.31 -7.10 22.01
CA GLU A 404 -20.82 -8.06 21.01
C GLU A 404 -22.11 -7.57 20.33
N ALA A 405 -22.13 -6.26 20.02
CA ALA A 405 -23.28 -5.52 19.52
C ALA A 405 -23.09 -4.92 18.14
N SER A 406 -22.08 -5.35 17.38
CA SER A 406 -21.92 -5.07 15.95
C SER A 406 -21.82 -6.41 15.21
N HIS A 407 -22.74 -6.65 14.28
CA HIS A 407 -22.92 -7.99 13.70
C HIS A 407 -22.28 -8.15 12.32
N THR A 408 -22.08 -7.04 11.62
CA THR A 408 -21.36 -7.03 10.33
C THR A 408 -20.42 -5.84 10.24
N THR A 409 -19.24 -6.04 9.63
CA THR A 409 -18.28 -4.99 9.34
C THR A 409 -17.47 -5.44 8.12
N PHE A 410 -17.54 -4.70 7.00
CA PHE A 410 -16.87 -5.08 5.75
C PHE A 410 -15.88 -4.03 5.26
N CYS A 411 -16.37 -2.92 4.72
CA CYS A 411 -15.57 -1.83 4.18
C CYS A 411 -16.17 -0.48 4.55
N MET A 412 -15.39 0.59 4.40
CA MET A 412 -15.82 1.94 4.75
C MET A 412 -17.06 2.35 3.96
N GLY A 413 -18.12 2.79 4.68
CA GLY A 413 -19.40 3.22 4.12
C GLY A 413 -20.41 2.12 3.89
N ALA A 414 -20.08 0.86 4.15
CA ALA A 414 -20.97 -0.27 3.85
C ALA A 414 -22.16 -0.42 4.82
N SER A 415 -22.07 0.12 6.03
CA SER A 415 -23.07 -0.11 7.09
C SER A 415 -24.48 0.30 6.68
N ILE A 416 -24.64 1.47 6.06
CA ILE A 416 -25.95 2.00 5.66
C ILE A 416 -26.59 1.11 4.59
N GLY A 417 -25.84 0.76 3.53
CA GLY A 417 -26.30 -0.13 2.48
C GLY A 417 -26.62 -1.54 3.00
N ASN A 418 -25.79 -2.08 3.91
CA ASN A 418 -26.05 -3.38 4.53
C ASN A 418 -27.29 -3.37 5.38
N ALA A 419 -27.51 -2.33 6.21
CA ALA A 419 -28.72 -2.20 7.02
C ALA A 419 -29.98 -2.13 6.13
N PHE A 420 -29.89 -1.39 5.02
CA PHE A 420 -30.98 -1.34 4.04
C PHE A 420 -31.21 -2.71 3.37
N GLY A 421 -30.14 -3.43 3.04
CA GLY A 421 -30.20 -4.80 2.54
C GLY A 421 -30.86 -5.76 3.53
N PHE A 422 -30.51 -5.68 4.82
CA PHE A 422 -31.18 -6.46 5.88
C PHE A 422 -32.67 -6.14 6.01
N LEU A 423 -33.05 -4.87 5.93
CA LEU A 423 -34.45 -4.47 5.90
C LEU A 423 -35.20 -5.11 4.72
N ARG A 424 -34.61 -5.12 3.52
CA ARG A 424 -35.17 -5.78 2.33
C ARG A 424 -35.26 -7.30 2.49
N ALA A 425 -34.42 -7.90 3.30
CA ALA A 425 -34.46 -9.32 3.66
C ALA A 425 -35.48 -9.64 4.79
N GLY A 426 -36.23 -8.64 5.27
CA GLY A 426 -37.25 -8.82 6.31
C GLY A 426 -36.78 -8.61 7.74
N HIS A 427 -35.55 -8.14 7.97
CA HIS A 427 -35.02 -7.82 9.29
C HIS A 427 -35.40 -6.37 9.69
N GLU A 428 -36.61 -6.18 10.20
CA GLU A 428 -37.14 -4.83 10.50
C GLU A 428 -36.36 -4.08 11.61
N ARG A 429 -35.78 -4.80 12.59
CA ARG A 429 -35.03 -4.20 13.71
C ARG A 429 -33.56 -4.08 13.38
N THR A 430 -33.24 -3.37 12.31
CA THR A 430 -31.85 -3.16 11.87
C THR A 430 -31.41 -1.71 12.04
N VAL A 431 -30.16 -1.52 12.47
CA VAL A 431 -29.54 -0.21 12.69
C VAL A 431 -28.17 -0.20 11.97
N ALA A 432 -27.87 0.88 11.26
CA ALA A 432 -26.54 1.16 10.75
C ALA A 432 -25.77 2.00 11.76
N VAL A 433 -24.49 1.67 12.02
CA VAL A 433 -23.60 2.46 12.86
C VAL A 433 -22.37 2.84 12.03
N ILE A 434 -22.12 4.14 11.93
CA ILE A 434 -21.03 4.69 11.11
C ILE A 434 -20.38 5.89 11.83
N GLY A 435 -19.07 6.09 11.69
CA GLY A 435 -18.41 7.28 12.22
C GLY A 435 -18.53 8.47 11.26
N ASP A 436 -18.31 9.67 11.78
CA ASP A 436 -18.36 10.93 11.04
C ASP A 436 -17.41 10.97 9.84
N SER A 437 -16.15 10.62 10.03
CA SER A 437 -15.16 10.53 8.94
C SER A 437 -15.57 9.50 7.87
N THR A 438 -15.99 8.32 8.27
CA THR A 438 -16.43 7.26 7.35
C THR A 438 -17.73 7.62 6.65
N PHE A 439 -18.62 8.36 7.31
CA PHE A 439 -19.84 8.87 6.70
C PHE A 439 -19.53 9.85 5.57
N VAL A 440 -18.60 10.78 5.79
CA VAL A 440 -18.13 11.71 4.74
C VAL A 440 -17.40 10.96 3.62
N HIS A 441 -16.61 9.95 3.98
CA HIS A 441 -15.82 9.16 3.03
C HIS A 441 -16.70 8.43 2.00
N ALA A 442 -17.69 7.65 2.45
CA ALA A 442 -18.50 6.82 1.56
C ALA A 442 -19.94 6.57 2.04
N GLY A 443 -20.36 7.09 3.21
CA GLY A 443 -21.70 6.89 3.75
C GLY A 443 -22.76 7.78 3.11
N ILE A 444 -22.39 8.97 2.64
CA ILE A 444 -23.33 9.95 2.05
C ILE A 444 -24.08 9.37 0.85
N PRO A 445 -23.44 8.78 -0.17
CA PRO A 445 -24.16 8.17 -1.29
C PRO A 445 -25.13 7.06 -0.86
N SER A 446 -24.73 6.23 0.12
CA SER A 446 -25.59 5.17 0.65
C SER A 446 -26.80 5.71 1.40
N LEU A 447 -26.67 6.85 2.10
CA LEU A 447 -27.81 7.52 2.73
C LEU A 447 -28.78 8.08 1.70
N VAL A 448 -28.27 8.76 0.67
CA VAL A 448 -29.06 9.29 -0.45
C VAL A 448 -29.86 8.17 -1.12
N ASP A 449 -29.18 7.05 -1.42
CA ASP A 449 -29.82 5.88 -2.06
C ASP A 449 -30.90 5.27 -1.17
N THR A 450 -30.64 5.12 0.14
CA THR A 450 -31.60 4.58 1.10
C THR A 450 -32.85 5.44 1.17
N VAL A 451 -32.74 6.77 1.25
CA VAL A 451 -33.85 7.70 1.27
C VAL A 451 -34.64 7.65 -0.06
N TYR A 452 -33.90 7.73 -1.20
CA TYR A 452 -34.49 7.68 -2.54
C TYR A 452 -35.33 6.42 -2.77
N ASN A 453 -34.88 5.28 -2.25
CA ASN A 453 -35.57 3.99 -2.39
C ASN A 453 -36.56 3.68 -1.24
N GLY A 454 -36.91 4.67 -0.42
CA GLY A 454 -37.90 4.54 0.66
C GLY A 454 -37.46 3.62 1.79
N GLY A 455 -36.18 3.51 2.07
CA GLY A 455 -35.66 2.73 3.19
C GLY A 455 -36.04 3.36 4.54
N LYS A 456 -36.42 2.52 5.50
CA LYS A 456 -36.77 2.94 6.87
C LYS A 456 -35.75 2.42 7.88
N THR A 457 -34.50 2.58 7.56
CA THR A 457 -33.37 2.13 8.41
C THR A 457 -32.92 3.25 9.33
N THR A 458 -32.72 2.95 10.61
CA THR A 458 -32.09 3.89 11.53
C THR A 458 -30.58 3.92 11.28
N VAL A 459 -30.02 5.12 11.07
CA VAL A 459 -28.59 5.36 10.91
C VAL A 459 -28.09 6.15 12.12
N ILE A 460 -27.07 5.64 12.78
CA ILE A 460 -26.40 6.30 13.91
C ILE A 460 -25.04 6.76 13.43
N ILE A 461 -24.82 8.07 13.32
CA ILE A 461 -23.53 8.68 13.01
C ILE A 461 -22.83 9.00 14.34
N LEU A 462 -21.69 8.39 14.56
CA LEU A 462 -20.85 8.61 15.75
C LEU A 462 -19.85 9.71 15.45
N ASP A 463 -20.19 10.93 15.85
CA ASP A 463 -19.38 12.12 15.63
C ASP A 463 -18.40 12.33 16.80
N ASN A 464 -17.11 12.09 16.53
CA ASN A 464 -16.01 12.38 17.46
C ASN A 464 -15.08 13.49 16.92
N GLY A 465 -15.39 14.08 15.78
CA GLY A 465 -14.66 15.19 15.16
C GLY A 465 -13.28 14.80 14.60
N THR A 466 -12.99 13.51 14.41
CA THR A 466 -11.67 13.07 13.96
C THR A 466 -11.69 11.67 13.31
N THR A 467 -10.73 11.41 12.42
CA THR A 467 -10.45 10.05 11.94
C THR A 467 -9.61 9.31 12.99
N GLY A 468 -10.30 8.78 14.03
CA GLY A 468 -9.65 8.34 15.27
C GLY A 468 -8.73 7.14 15.15
N MET A 469 -9.10 6.11 14.34
CA MET A 469 -8.41 4.83 14.27
C MET A 469 -6.99 4.93 13.69
N THR A 470 -6.75 5.85 12.79
CA THR A 470 -5.48 6.01 12.06
C THR A 470 -4.54 7.04 12.68
N GLY A 471 -4.92 7.69 13.80
CA GLY A 471 -4.07 8.65 14.50
C GLY A 471 -4.68 10.04 14.67
N GLN A 472 -6.00 10.16 14.64
CA GLN A 472 -6.75 11.39 14.89
C GLN A 472 -6.56 12.49 13.81
N GLN A 473 -6.54 12.09 12.55
CA GLN A 473 -6.43 13.02 11.43
C GLN A 473 -7.70 13.85 11.25
N PRO A 474 -7.58 15.13 10.84
CA PRO A 474 -8.73 15.96 10.50
C PRO A 474 -9.41 15.43 9.22
N HIS A 475 -10.73 15.68 9.14
CA HIS A 475 -11.57 15.38 7.97
C HIS A 475 -12.57 16.52 7.76
N PRO A 476 -13.36 16.57 6.66
CA PRO A 476 -14.20 17.73 6.35
C PRO A 476 -15.19 18.17 7.45
N ALA A 477 -15.62 17.26 8.34
CA ALA A 477 -16.47 17.60 9.48
C ALA A 477 -15.68 17.98 10.76
N ALA A 478 -14.32 18.01 10.72
CA ALA A 478 -13.51 18.41 11.86
C ALA A 478 -13.26 19.93 11.95
N GLY A 479 -13.36 20.66 10.83
CA GLY A 479 -13.15 22.12 10.78
C GLY A 479 -11.68 22.54 10.77
N GLN A 480 -10.76 21.65 10.39
CA GLN A 480 -9.33 21.89 10.35
C GLN A 480 -8.68 21.14 9.16
N THR A 481 -7.67 21.74 8.55
CA THR A 481 -6.86 21.12 7.47
C THR A 481 -5.74 20.24 8.05
N LEU A 482 -5.11 19.43 7.19
CA LEU A 482 -3.91 18.64 7.54
C LEU A 482 -2.79 19.51 8.16
N LYS A 483 -2.60 20.72 7.67
CA LYS A 483 -1.58 21.66 8.17
C LYS A 483 -2.02 22.47 9.42
N GLY A 484 -3.19 22.14 9.99
CA GLY A 484 -3.70 22.77 11.21
C GLY A 484 -4.40 24.12 11.00
N ALA A 485 -4.59 24.57 9.77
CA ALA A 485 -5.33 25.78 9.49
C ALA A 485 -6.85 25.56 9.68
N PRO A 486 -7.61 26.58 10.15
CA PRO A 486 -9.06 26.52 10.19
C PRO A 486 -9.65 26.25 8.79
N ALA A 487 -10.68 25.41 8.71
CA ALA A 487 -11.40 25.10 7.49
C ALA A 487 -12.92 25.12 7.75
N PRO A 488 -13.75 25.32 6.73
CA PRO A 488 -15.19 25.15 6.86
C PRO A 488 -15.53 23.77 7.41
N LYS A 489 -16.36 23.71 8.45
CA LYS A 489 -16.83 22.46 9.03
C LYS A 489 -18.13 22.04 8.34
N LEU A 490 -18.16 20.81 7.82
CA LEU A 490 -19.37 20.21 7.28
C LEU A 490 -20.37 19.99 8.42
N ASP A 491 -21.57 20.54 8.28
CA ASP A 491 -22.70 20.28 9.17
C ASP A 491 -23.41 18.99 8.75
N LEU A 492 -23.16 17.92 9.49
CA LEU A 492 -23.71 16.59 9.20
C LEU A 492 -25.23 16.53 9.38
N GLU A 493 -25.80 17.31 10.35
CA GLU A 493 -27.24 17.37 10.56
C GLU A 493 -27.94 18.08 9.40
N ALA A 494 -27.42 19.25 9.00
CA ALA A 494 -27.96 19.98 7.85
C ALA A 494 -27.88 19.15 6.57
N LEU A 495 -26.82 18.38 6.36
CA LEU A 495 -26.66 17.48 5.23
C LEU A 495 -27.72 16.36 5.25
N CYS A 496 -27.93 15.70 6.39
CA CYS A 496 -28.96 14.67 6.53
C CYS A 496 -30.36 15.23 6.23
N ARG A 497 -30.68 16.42 6.76
CA ARG A 497 -31.94 17.10 6.44
C ARG A 497 -32.08 17.43 4.96
N ALA A 498 -30.99 17.85 4.30
CA ALA A 498 -31.02 18.20 2.88
C ALA A 498 -31.31 16.99 1.97
N VAL A 499 -30.91 15.78 2.38
CA VAL A 499 -31.23 14.53 1.63
C VAL A 499 -32.56 13.93 1.99
N GLY A 500 -33.31 14.50 2.93
CA GLY A 500 -34.69 14.11 3.24
C GLY A 500 -34.86 13.20 4.47
N VAL A 501 -33.88 13.20 5.38
CA VAL A 501 -33.95 12.53 6.68
C VAL A 501 -34.61 13.41 7.71
#